data_24e488d45d11a262f135cb0e30a79f68
#
_entry.id   24e488d45d11a262f135cb0e30a79f68
#
_cell.length_a   1.000
_cell.length_b   1.000
_cell.length_c   1.000
_cell.angle_alpha   90.00
_cell.angle_beta   90.00
_cell.angle_gamma   90.00
#
_symmetry.space_group_name_H-M   'P 1'
#
loop_
_entity.id
_entity.type
_entity.pdbx_description
1 polymer ?
#
loop_
_entity_poly.entity_id
_entity_poly.type
_entity_poly.pdbx_seq_one_letter_code
_entity_poly.pdbx_strand_id
1 'polypeptide(L)'
;TAGSGHNLDASWESQSLPIGNGSLGANIMGSVEAERITFNEKTLWRGGPNTAKGADYYWNVNKQSAHLLDEIRKAFTEGDQKKAEMLTRQNFNSEVSYEADGENPFRFSSFTTMGEFYVETGLNMIGMSDYKRILSLDSAMAVVQFKKDRVAYQRNFFISYPANVMVVRFSADQSGKQNLVFSYAPNPLSTGSMVSDGNKGLVYTASLDNNGMKYVVRIQAETKGGTLSNADGKLTVKDADEVVFYITADTDYKINFDPDFKDPKTYIGVNPEETTKQWMNNAVAQGYTALFNQHYNDYATLFNRVRLNLNPAVKGVNLPTSQRLKNYRKGQPDYYLEELYYQFGRYLLIASSRPGNMPANLQGIWHNNVDGPWRVDYHNNINIQMNYWPACSTNLNECVLPLIDFIRTLVKPGEKTAQAYFGARGWTASISGNIFGFTTPLESQDMSWNFNPMAGPWLATHIWEYYDYTRDLKFLKETGYELIKSSADFAVDYLWHKPDGTYTA
;
A
#
# COMPACT_ATOMS: atom_id res chain seq x y z
N THR A 1 -1.80 -24.07 1.19
CA THR A 1 -1.40 -24.00 -0.22
C THR A 1 -2.51 -23.36 -0.99
N ALA A 2 -2.55 -22.05 -0.99
CA ALA A 2 -3.45 -21.30 -1.83
C ALA A 2 -3.21 -21.69 -3.28
N GLY A 3 -4.25 -22.14 -3.93
CA GLY A 3 -4.28 -22.40 -5.35
C GLY A 3 -4.04 -21.10 -6.08
N SER A 4 -2.91 -21.06 -6.60
CA SER A 4 -2.35 -19.89 -7.16
C SER A 4 -2.54 -19.85 -8.65
N GLY A 5 -3.34 -18.99 -9.10
CA GLY A 5 -3.33 -18.45 -10.45
C GLY A 5 -2.45 -17.20 -10.57
N HIS A 6 -1.61 -16.92 -9.57
CA HIS A 6 -0.76 -15.74 -9.58
C HIS A 6 0.49 -16.04 -10.41
N ASN A 7 0.60 -15.40 -11.57
CA ASN A 7 1.87 -15.31 -12.31
C ASN A 7 2.81 -14.44 -11.48
N LEU A 8 3.62 -15.08 -10.63
CA LEU A 8 4.67 -14.40 -9.89
C LEU A 8 5.74 -13.97 -10.89
N ASP A 9 5.96 -12.67 -11.03
CA ASP A 9 7.07 -12.12 -11.79
C ASP A 9 8.33 -12.14 -10.91
N ALA A 10 9.05 -13.23 -10.94
CA ALA A 10 10.26 -13.43 -10.13
C ALA A 10 11.33 -12.34 -10.35
N SER A 11 11.38 -11.75 -11.54
CA SER A 11 12.28 -10.63 -11.83
C SER A 11 11.83 -9.37 -11.11
N TRP A 12 10.55 -9.07 -11.14
CA TRP A 12 9.99 -7.93 -10.43
C TRP A 12 10.20 -8.06 -8.91
N GLU A 13 9.89 -9.21 -8.33
CA GLU A 13 10.03 -9.45 -6.90
C GLU A 13 11.48 -9.37 -6.41
N SER A 14 12.42 -9.91 -7.17
CA SER A 14 13.81 -10.05 -6.74
C SER A 14 14.74 -8.92 -7.18
N GLN A 15 14.33 -8.11 -8.15
CA GLN A 15 15.23 -7.16 -8.81
C GLN A 15 14.71 -5.72 -8.87
N SER A 16 13.41 -5.47 -8.74
CA SER A 16 12.89 -4.11 -8.79
C SER A 16 13.32 -3.28 -7.59
N LEU A 17 13.40 -1.96 -7.80
CA LEU A 17 13.71 -0.98 -6.76
C LEU A 17 12.42 -0.27 -6.36
N PRO A 18 11.90 -0.49 -5.14
CA PRO A 18 10.66 0.13 -4.68
C PRO A 18 10.88 1.59 -4.28
N ILE A 19 10.03 2.50 -4.79
CA ILE A 19 9.93 3.89 -4.35
C ILE A 19 8.49 4.23 -4.00
N GLY A 20 8.26 5.21 -3.12
CA GLY A 20 6.90 5.58 -2.72
C GLY A 20 6.84 6.79 -1.81
N ASN A 21 5.60 7.31 -1.61
CA ASN A 21 5.32 8.46 -0.75
C ASN A 21 4.14 8.23 0.22
N GLY A 22 3.68 6.97 0.36
CA GLY A 22 2.51 6.63 1.16
C GLY A 22 1.18 6.66 0.38
N SER A 23 1.08 7.41 -0.70
CA SER A 23 -0.06 7.45 -1.63
C SER A 23 0.23 6.71 -2.93
N LEU A 24 1.33 7.07 -3.56
CA LEU A 24 1.82 6.48 -4.80
C LEU A 24 3.00 5.56 -4.52
N GLY A 25 3.05 4.44 -5.20
CA GLY A 25 4.15 3.49 -5.17
C GLY A 25 4.60 3.09 -6.57
N ALA A 26 5.89 2.86 -6.74
CA ALA A 26 6.40 2.35 -8.01
C ALA A 26 7.59 1.41 -7.79
N ASN A 27 7.77 0.47 -8.73
CA ASN A 27 8.95 -0.40 -8.77
C ASN A 27 9.69 -0.17 -10.08
N ILE A 28 10.98 0.14 -9.97
CA ILE A 28 11.86 0.46 -11.09
C ILE A 28 12.69 -0.76 -11.44
N MET A 29 12.58 -1.25 -12.68
CA MET A 29 13.35 -2.42 -13.15
C MET A 29 14.79 -2.07 -13.51
N GLY A 30 15.04 -0.89 -14.03
CA GLY A 30 16.36 -0.43 -14.43
C GLY A 30 16.84 -1.01 -15.75
N SER A 31 15.95 -1.46 -16.61
CA SER A 31 16.29 -2.01 -17.93
C SER A 31 16.81 -0.93 -18.88
N VAL A 32 17.87 -1.23 -19.65
CA VAL A 32 18.50 -0.23 -20.53
C VAL A 32 17.67 0.05 -21.77
N GLU A 33 17.22 -1.00 -22.44
CA GLU A 33 16.53 -0.94 -23.74
C GLU A 33 15.11 -0.39 -23.60
N ALA A 34 14.39 -0.92 -22.63
CA ALA A 34 13.04 -0.49 -22.26
C ALA A 34 12.91 -0.48 -20.75
N GLU A 35 12.85 0.69 -20.13
CA GLU A 35 12.53 0.81 -18.70
C GLU A 35 11.10 0.38 -18.47
N ARG A 36 10.89 -0.46 -17.46
CA ARG A 36 9.56 -0.87 -16.97
C ARG A 36 9.37 -0.35 -15.55
N ILE A 37 8.27 0.32 -15.32
CA ILE A 37 7.90 0.90 -14.05
C ILE A 37 6.49 0.43 -13.72
N THR A 38 6.34 -0.43 -12.72
CA THR A 38 5.01 -0.75 -12.20
C THR A 38 4.54 0.37 -11.29
N PHE A 39 3.24 0.66 -11.30
CA PHE A 39 2.71 1.83 -10.63
C PHE A 39 1.45 1.51 -9.82
N ASN A 40 1.38 2.05 -8.63
CA ASN A 40 0.29 1.84 -7.69
C ASN A 40 -0.17 3.17 -7.08
N GLU A 41 -1.45 3.24 -6.79
CA GLU A 41 -2.07 4.23 -5.93
C GLU A 41 -2.78 3.48 -4.79
N LYS A 42 -2.61 3.94 -3.54
CA LYS A 42 -2.99 3.26 -2.30
C LYS A 42 -4.46 2.89 -2.21
N THR A 43 -5.33 3.66 -2.84
CA THR A 43 -6.79 3.52 -2.72
C THR A 43 -7.45 2.85 -3.93
N LEU A 44 -6.66 2.39 -4.92
CA LEU A 44 -7.21 1.65 -6.04
C LEU A 44 -7.48 0.19 -5.64
N TRP A 45 -8.73 -0.10 -5.30
CA TRP A 45 -9.19 -1.41 -4.85
C TRP A 45 -10.36 -1.91 -5.69
N ARG A 46 -10.35 -3.19 -6.00
CA ARG A 46 -11.46 -3.90 -6.63
C ARG A 46 -12.41 -4.41 -5.56
N GLY A 47 -13.68 -4.62 -5.90
CA GLY A 47 -14.69 -5.10 -4.96
C GLY A 47 -15.22 -3.99 -4.05
N GLY A 48 -15.72 -4.36 -2.88
CA GLY A 48 -16.28 -3.42 -1.92
C GLY A 48 -17.77 -3.14 -2.12
N PRO A 49 -18.31 -2.13 -1.43
CA PRO A 49 -19.77 -1.90 -1.37
C PRO A 49 -20.40 -1.43 -2.69
N ASN A 50 -19.61 -0.98 -3.66
CA ASN A 50 -20.11 -0.49 -4.95
C ASN A 50 -20.20 -1.58 -6.04
N THR A 51 -20.21 -2.85 -5.67
CA THR A 51 -20.45 -3.98 -6.58
C THR A 51 -21.93 -4.24 -6.79
N ALA A 52 -22.30 -5.16 -7.70
CA ALA A 52 -23.69 -5.56 -7.95
C ALA A 52 -24.45 -6.03 -6.69
N LYS A 53 -23.76 -6.58 -5.69
CA LYS A 53 -24.29 -6.95 -4.38
C LYS A 53 -23.87 -5.97 -3.27
N GLY A 54 -23.50 -4.76 -3.63
CA GLY A 54 -22.81 -3.83 -2.76
C GLY A 54 -23.56 -3.39 -1.52
N ALA A 55 -24.87 -3.20 -1.60
CA ALA A 55 -25.70 -2.80 -0.46
C ALA A 55 -25.70 -3.85 0.67
N ASP A 56 -25.46 -5.11 0.36
CA ASP A 56 -25.43 -6.21 1.33
C ASP A 56 -24.01 -6.59 1.78
N TYR A 57 -23.00 -5.92 1.21
CA TYR A 57 -21.61 -6.31 1.31
C TYR A 57 -21.06 -6.37 2.75
N TYR A 58 -21.39 -5.41 3.59
CA TYR A 58 -20.87 -5.35 4.97
C TYR A 58 -21.94 -5.53 6.02
N TRP A 59 -23.13 -5.01 5.72
CA TRP A 59 -24.03 -4.62 6.76
C TRP A 59 -25.06 -5.70 7.04
N ASN A 60 -25.41 -6.43 5.99
CA ASN A 60 -26.48 -7.44 6.02
C ASN A 60 -25.94 -8.88 5.91
N VAL A 61 -24.63 -9.05 5.76
CA VAL A 61 -23.99 -10.39 5.68
C VAL A 61 -23.69 -10.99 7.05
N ASN A 62 -23.78 -10.21 8.13
CA ASN A 62 -23.55 -10.68 9.48
C ASN A 62 -24.64 -11.64 9.92
N LYS A 63 -24.27 -12.86 10.27
CA LYS A 63 -25.16 -13.78 10.96
C LYS A 63 -25.45 -13.29 12.37
N GLN A 64 -26.69 -13.39 12.83
CA GLN A 64 -27.06 -12.96 14.17
C GLN A 64 -26.83 -14.10 15.17
N SER A 65 -25.57 -14.46 15.41
CA SER A 65 -25.17 -15.70 16.11
C SER A 65 -24.83 -15.51 17.58
N ALA A 66 -24.94 -14.30 18.10
CA ALA A 66 -24.61 -13.98 19.51
C ALA A 66 -25.35 -14.88 20.52
N HIS A 67 -26.58 -15.26 20.24
CA HIS A 67 -27.39 -16.13 21.11
C HIS A 67 -26.81 -17.54 21.30
N LEU A 68 -25.86 -17.98 20.46
CA LEU A 68 -25.22 -19.28 20.54
C LEU A 68 -23.98 -19.31 21.43
N LEU A 69 -23.44 -18.15 21.85
CA LEU A 69 -22.20 -18.09 22.61
C LEU A 69 -22.26 -18.88 23.91
N ASP A 70 -23.34 -18.76 24.66
CA ASP A 70 -23.48 -19.46 25.93
C ASP A 70 -23.57 -20.98 25.72
N GLU A 71 -24.19 -21.44 24.65
CA GLU A 71 -24.22 -22.87 24.31
C GLU A 71 -22.84 -23.39 23.91
N ILE A 72 -22.07 -22.61 23.16
CA ILE A 72 -20.70 -22.93 22.76
C ILE A 72 -19.79 -23.00 24.02
N ARG A 73 -19.86 -22.01 24.88
CA ARG A 73 -19.10 -21.95 26.16
C ARG A 73 -19.46 -23.12 27.06
N LYS A 74 -20.75 -23.46 27.16
CA LYS A 74 -21.23 -24.62 27.92
C LYS A 74 -20.66 -25.91 27.34
N ALA A 75 -20.70 -26.12 26.03
CA ALA A 75 -20.14 -27.29 25.39
C ALA A 75 -18.64 -27.45 25.65
N PHE A 76 -17.86 -26.37 25.60
CA PHE A 76 -16.44 -26.39 25.98
C PHE A 76 -16.25 -26.78 27.47
N THR A 77 -17.06 -26.23 28.37
CA THR A 77 -16.97 -26.52 29.81
C THR A 77 -17.32 -27.99 30.12
N GLU A 78 -18.25 -28.56 29.41
CA GLU A 78 -18.69 -29.96 29.57
C GLU A 78 -17.77 -30.95 28.82
N GLY A 79 -16.74 -30.46 28.10
CA GLY A 79 -15.79 -31.27 27.35
C GLY A 79 -16.29 -31.74 25.99
N ASP A 80 -17.44 -31.25 25.50
CA ASP A 80 -17.99 -31.54 24.17
C ASP A 80 -17.41 -30.57 23.13
N GLN A 81 -16.10 -30.72 22.90
CA GLN A 81 -15.37 -29.90 21.93
C GLN A 81 -15.97 -30.01 20.52
N LYS A 82 -16.45 -31.20 20.12
CA LYS A 82 -17.01 -31.40 18.78
C LYS A 82 -18.26 -30.56 18.57
N LYS A 83 -19.13 -30.48 19.54
CA LYS A 83 -20.33 -29.63 19.50
C LYS A 83 -19.94 -28.16 19.43
N ALA A 84 -19.01 -27.71 20.28
CA ALA A 84 -18.56 -26.33 20.29
C ALA A 84 -17.96 -25.92 18.93
N GLU A 85 -17.06 -26.72 18.35
CA GLU A 85 -16.48 -26.48 17.04
C GLU A 85 -17.54 -26.47 15.93
N MET A 86 -18.48 -27.40 15.94
CA MET A 86 -19.57 -27.45 14.96
C MET A 86 -20.41 -26.17 14.98
N LEU A 87 -20.86 -25.76 16.16
CA LEU A 87 -21.65 -24.54 16.33
C LEU A 87 -20.90 -23.30 15.84
N THR A 88 -19.61 -23.19 16.20
CA THR A 88 -18.75 -22.07 15.78
C THR A 88 -18.59 -22.05 14.25
N ARG A 89 -18.20 -23.16 13.65
CA ARG A 89 -17.99 -23.29 12.19
C ARG A 89 -19.21 -22.94 11.36
N GLN A 90 -20.40 -23.32 11.83
CA GLN A 90 -21.65 -23.09 11.11
C GLN A 90 -22.18 -21.66 11.26
N ASN A 91 -21.86 -20.97 12.35
CA ASN A 91 -22.57 -19.74 12.71
C ASN A 91 -21.68 -18.50 12.86
N PHE A 92 -20.35 -18.64 13.03
CA PHE A 92 -19.44 -17.50 13.21
C PHE A 92 -18.61 -17.21 11.96
N ASN A 93 -19.23 -17.37 10.81
CA ASN A 93 -18.76 -16.95 9.49
C ASN A 93 -19.83 -16.12 8.81
N SER A 94 -19.56 -15.58 7.63
CA SER A 94 -20.52 -14.85 6.80
C SER A 94 -20.67 -15.49 5.43
N GLU A 95 -21.39 -14.82 4.53
CA GLU A 95 -21.49 -15.19 3.12
C GLU A 95 -20.46 -14.45 2.24
N VAL A 96 -19.56 -13.67 2.83
CA VAL A 96 -18.56 -12.90 2.09
C VAL A 96 -17.41 -13.81 1.67
N SER A 97 -17.35 -14.08 0.38
CA SER A 97 -16.29 -14.90 -0.20
C SER A 97 -14.98 -14.12 -0.27
N TYR A 98 -13.91 -14.79 0.12
CA TYR A 98 -12.54 -14.32 -0.06
C TYR A 98 -12.01 -14.67 -1.45
N GLU A 99 -12.46 -15.80 -1.99
CA GLU A 99 -12.09 -16.25 -3.32
C GLU A 99 -12.98 -15.61 -4.39
N ALA A 100 -12.45 -15.51 -5.60
CA ALA A 100 -13.21 -15.12 -6.77
C ALA A 100 -14.19 -16.23 -7.15
N ASP A 101 -15.48 -16.00 -7.06
CA ASP A 101 -16.49 -16.83 -7.73
C ASP A 101 -16.87 -16.21 -9.09
N GLY A 102 -17.23 -17.02 -10.06
CA GLY A 102 -17.42 -16.60 -11.44
C GLY A 102 -18.50 -15.53 -11.68
N GLU A 103 -19.42 -15.32 -10.76
CA GLU A 103 -20.52 -14.36 -10.89
C GLU A 103 -20.29 -13.07 -10.08
N ASN A 104 -19.48 -13.13 -9.03
CA ASN A 104 -19.20 -11.98 -8.18
C ASN A 104 -17.81 -12.12 -7.54
N PRO A 105 -16.75 -11.97 -8.35
CA PRO A 105 -15.41 -12.39 -7.98
C PRO A 105 -14.80 -11.65 -6.81
N PHE A 106 -15.35 -10.52 -6.35
CA PHE A 106 -14.73 -9.69 -5.35
C PHE A 106 -15.73 -9.13 -4.34
N ARG A 107 -16.45 -10.01 -3.66
CA ARG A 107 -17.28 -9.56 -2.53
C ARG A 107 -16.46 -8.95 -1.41
N PHE A 108 -15.29 -9.53 -1.09
CA PHE A 108 -14.41 -8.99 -0.06
C PHE A 108 -13.68 -7.73 -0.53
N SER A 109 -12.88 -7.79 -1.47
CA SER A 109 -12.11 -6.79 -2.21
C SER A 109 -10.62 -7.15 -2.32
N SER A 110 -9.92 -6.49 -3.23
CA SER A 110 -8.49 -6.69 -3.45
C SER A 110 -7.81 -5.38 -3.82
N PHE A 111 -6.65 -5.11 -3.24
CA PHE A 111 -5.75 -4.09 -3.77
C PHE A 111 -5.27 -4.50 -5.16
N THR A 112 -5.17 -3.56 -6.11
CA THR A 112 -4.84 -3.84 -7.50
C THR A 112 -3.81 -2.89 -8.06
N THR A 113 -3.06 -3.33 -9.08
CA THR A 113 -2.13 -2.45 -9.80
C THR A 113 -2.87 -1.34 -10.52
N MET A 114 -2.26 -0.15 -10.64
CA MET A 114 -2.75 0.90 -11.52
C MET A 114 -2.28 0.72 -12.97
N GLY A 115 -1.25 -0.08 -13.18
CA GLY A 115 -0.67 -0.39 -14.48
C GLY A 115 0.84 -0.20 -14.52
N GLU A 116 1.37 -0.08 -15.72
CA GLU A 116 2.82 -0.01 -15.95
C GLU A 116 3.18 1.08 -16.95
N PHE A 117 4.28 1.75 -16.70
CA PHE A 117 4.90 2.65 -17.68
C PHE A 117 6.07 1.94 -18.35
N TYR A 118 6.19 2.17 -19.65
CA TYR A 118 7.30 1.72 -20.46
C TYR A 118 7.99 2.92 -21.10
N VAL A 119 9.34 2.93 -21.03
CA VAL A 119 10.14 3.94 -21.69
C VAL A 119 11.16 3.25 -22.59
N GLU A 120 10.82 3.11 -23.86
CA GLU A 120 11.72 2.59 -24.88
C GLU A 120 12.79 3.62 -25.21
N THR A 121 14.06 3.23 -25.24
CA THR A 121 15.19 4.16 -25.37
C THR A 121 15.93 4.07 -26.69
N GLY A 122 15.62 3.07 -27.51
CA GLY A 122 16.38 2.77 -28.72
C GLY A 122 17.82 2.28 -28.47
N LEU A 123 18.24 2.19 -27.21
CA LEU A 123 19.56 1.67 -26.85
C LEU A 123 19.53 0.13 -26.81
N ASN A 124 20.71 -0.49 -26.94
CA ASN A 124 20.90 -1.92 -26.70
C ASN A 124 22.04 -2.16 -25.71
N MET A 125 22.15 -3.36 -25.19
CA MET A 125 23.15 -3.68 -24.16
C MET A 125 24.54 -3.98 -24.73
N ILE A 126 24.71 -4.09 -26.04
CA ILE A 126 26.01 -4.40 -26.68
C ILE A 126 26.98 -3.25 -26.46
N GLY A 127 28.16 -3.54 -25.88
CA GLY A 127 29.18 -2.52 -25.57
C GLY A 127 28.84 -1.59 -24.41
N MET A 128 27.83 -1.94 -23.60
CA MET A 128 27.51 -1.21 -22.37
C MET A 128 28.53 -1.53 -21.27
N SER A 129 28.87 -0.52 -20.48
CA SER A 129 29.75 -0.64 -19.30
C SER A 129 29.22 0.17 -18.12
N ASP A 130 29.84 -0.04 -16.96
CA ASP A 130 29.60 0.71 -15.71
C ASP A 130 28.14 0.73 -15.27
N TYR A 131 27.37 -0.33 -15.61
CA TYR A 131 25.98 -0.44 -15.24
C TYR A 131 25.81 -0.59 -13.73
N LYS A 132 24.97 0.28 -13.14
CA LYS A 132 24.58 0.27 -11.74
C LYS A 132 23.11 0.62 -11.56
N ARG A 133 22.46 -0.07 -10.64
CA ARG A 133 21.16 0.30 -10.08
C ARG A 133 21.33 0.56 -8.59
N ILE A 134 20.83 1.68 -8.14
CA ILE A 134 21.02 2.16 -6.76
C ILE A 134 19.65 2.59 -6.23
N LEU A 135 19.27 2.07 -5.07
CA LEU A 135 18.23 2.67 -4.24
C LEU A 135 18.94 3.43 -3.14
N SER A 136 18.95 4.76 -3.24
CA SER A 136 19.53 5.63 -2.23
C SER A 136 18.55 5.79 -1.08
N LEU A 137 18.84 5.17 0.06
CA LEU A 137 18.00 5.30 1.26
C LEU A 137 18.11 6.71 1.89
N ASP A 138 19.22 7.41 1.70
CA ASP A 138 19.39 8.77 2.23
C ASP A 138 18.51 9.80 1.48
N SER A 139 18.12 9.52 0.26
CA SER A 139 17.33 10.45 -0.58
C SER A 139 16.01 9.87 -1.10
N ALA A 140 15.66 8.66 -0.72
CA ALA A 140 14.48 7.93 -1.22
C ALA A 140 14.35 7.98 -2.77
N MET A 141 15.46 7.76 -3.46
CA MET A 141 15.57 7.88 -4.91
C MET A 141 16.17 6.61 -5.53
N ALA A 142 15.55 6.09 -6.57
CA ALA A 142 16.15 5.06 -7.41
C ALA A 142 16.97 5.73 -8.53
N VAL A 143 18.15 5.17 -8.80
CA VAL A 143 19.07 5.67 -9.82
C VAL A 143 19.56 4.52 -10.69
N VAL A 144 19.57 4.73 -12.00
CA VAL A 144 20.17 3.82 -12.98
C VAL A 144 21.27 4.58 -13.73
N GLN A 145 22.46 4.02 -13.75
CA GLN A 145 23.63 4.61 -14.41
C GLN A 145 24.32 3.57 -15.28
N PHE A 146 24.77 3.99 -16.45
CA PHE A 146 25.58 3.15 -17.34
C PHE A 146 26.29 4.02 -18.37
N LYS A 147 27.29 3.43 -19.04
CA LYS A 147 27.91 4.02 -20.23
C LYS A 147 27.60 3.20 -21.47
N LYS A 148 27.33 3.89 -22.57
CA LYS A 148 27.11 3.30 -23.90
C LYS A 148 27.75 4.21 -24.96
N ASP A 149 28.62 3.63 -25.78
CA ASP A 149 29.31 4.36 -26.88
C ASP A 149 29.97 5.66 -26.40
N ARG A 150 30.67 5.63 -25.25
CA ARG A 150 31.35 6.76 -24.57
C ARG A 150 30.41 7.84 -24.01
N VAL A 151 29.10 7.61 -24.02
CA VAL A 151 28.12 8.49 -23.40
C VAL A 151 27.73 7.92 -22.03
N ALA A 152 27.78 8.74 -20.99
CA ALA A 152 27.30 8.38 -19.68
C ALA A 152 25.83 8.77 -19.53
N TYR A 153 24.99 7.78 -19.26
CA TYR A 153 23.54 7.94 -19.05
C TYR A 153 23.20 7.83 -17.59
N GLN A 154 22.24 8.65 -17.16
CA GLN A 154 21.69 8.58 -15.82
C GLN A 154 20.16 8.72 -15.87
N ARG A 155 19.47 7.91 -15.07
CA ARG A 155 18.03 7.98 -14.82
C ARG A 155 17.79 8.14 -13.33
N ASN A 156 16.89 9.04 -12.94
CA ASN A 156 16.52 9.31 -11.56
C ASN A 156 15.01 9.15 -11.39
N PHE A 157 14.59 8.48 -10.32
CA PHE A 157 13.20 8.19 -10.03
C PHE A 157 12.93 8.48 -8.56
N PHE A 158 11.94 9.32 -8.25
CA PHE A 158 11.47 9.55 -6.89
C PHE A 158 9.98 9.89 -6.90
N ILE A 159 9.33 9.72 -5.73
CA ILE A 159 7.93 10.12 -5.53
C ILE A 159 7.88 11.08 -4.37
N SER A 160 7.50 12.33 -4.65
CA SER A 160 7.41 13.39 -3.66
C SER A 160 6.11 13.27 -2.85
N TYR A 161 6.21 13.22 -1.51
CA TYR A 161 5.04 13.28 -0.65
C TYR A 161 4.39 14.67 -0.65
N PRO A 162 5.12 15.79 -0.47
CA PRO A 162 4.49 17.10 -0.44
C PRO A 162 3.84 17.53 -1.76
N ALA A 163 4.38 17.06 -2.90
CA ALA A 163 3.84 17.41 -4.22
C ALA A 163 2.90 16.34 -4.79
N ASN A 164 2.83 15.17 -4.16
CA ASN A 164 2.09 13.98 -4.62
C ASN A 164 2.29 13.67 -6.12
N VAL A 165 3.55 13.64 -6.53
CA VAL A 165 3.99 13.42 -7.91
C VAL A 165 5.16 12.45 -7.96
N MET A 166 5.12 11.51 -8.90
CA MET A 166 6.29 10.75 -9.32
C MET A 166 7.06 11.52 -10.38
N VAL A 167 8.37 11.61 -10.23
CA VAL A 167 9.26 12.30 -11.14
C VAL A 167 10.29 11.32 -11.70
N VAL A 168 10.40 11.29 -13.02
CA VAL A 168 11.32 10.42 -13.76
C VAL A 168 12.17 11.28 -14.67
N ARG A 169 13.50 11.27 -14.48
CA ARG A 169 14.43 12.05 -15.26
C ARG A 169 15.39 11.15 -16.03
N PHE A 170 15.54 11.42 -17.31
CA PHE A 170 16.56 10.82 -18.20
C PHE A 170 17.54 11.90 -18.62
N SER A 171 18.83 11.66 -18.47
CA SER A 171 19.89 12.59 -18.85
C SER A 171 21.14 11.87 -19.38
N ALA A 172 22.00 12.59 -20.08
CA ALA A 172 23.29 12.10 -20.53
C ALA A 172 24.35 13.21 -20.38
N ASP A 173 25.63 12.83 -20.40
CA ASP A 173 26.77 13.79 -20.36
C ASP A 173 27.05 14.43 -21.73
N GLN A 174 26.32 14.08 -22.77
CA GLN A 174 26.40 14.65 -24.10
C GLN A 174 25.02 15.09 -24.57
N SER A 175 24.99 16.21 -25.34
CA SER A 175 23.73 16.77 -25.88
C SER A 175 23.10 15.87 -26.96
N GLY A 176 21.77 15.92 -27.04
CA GLY A 176 20.99 15.22 -28.05
C GLY A 176 20.96 13.68 -27.92
N LYS A 177 21.20 13.14 -26.72
CA LYS A 177 21.31 11.69 -26.53
C LYS A 177 20.05 11.03 -25.98
N GLN A 178 19.00 11.79 -25.69
CA GLN A 178 17.73 11.22 -25.26
C GLN A 178 16.79 11.06 -26.46
N ASN A 179 16.55 9.80 -26.82
CA ASN A 179 15.55 9.38 -27.81
C ASN A 179 14.65 8.36 -27.13
N LEU A 180 13.43 8.77 -26.77
CA LEU A 180 12.56 8.01 -25.88
C LEU A 180 11.16 7.90 -26.46
N VAL A 181 10.53 6.74 -26.26
CA VAL A 181 9.09 6.56 -26.45
C VAL A 181 8.49 6.14 -25.12
N PHE A 182 7.70 7.02 -24.53
CA PHE A 182 6.98 6.75 -23.29
C PHE A 182 5.57 6.27 -23.60
N SER A 183 5.14 5.19 -22.95
CA SER A 183 3.78 4.65 -23.02
C SER A 183 3.27 4.17 -21.68
N TYR A 184 1.95 4.11 -21.53
CA TYR A 184 1.28 3.61 -20.35
C TYR A 184 0.38 2.43 -20.72
N ALA A 185 0.56 1.31 -20.02
CA ALA A 185 -0.31 0.15 -20.05
C ALA A 185 -1.16 0.14 -18.78
N PRO A 186 -2.46 0.47 -18.84
CA PRO A 186 -3.33 0.58 -17.67
C PRO A 186 -3.68 -0.79 -17.09
N ASN A 187 -4.34 -0.76 -15.92
CA ASN A 187 -4.94 -1.96 -15.33
C ASN A 187 -5.85 -2.67 -16.35
N PRO A 188 -5.62 -3.95 -16.67
CA PRO A 188 -6.39 -4.67 -17.70
C PRO A 188 -7.86 -4.94 -17.32
N LEU A 189 -8.24 -4.73 -16.05
CA LEU A 189 -9.61 -4.87 -15.53
C LEU A 189 -10.25 -3.49 -15.31
N SER A 190 -9.92 -2.55 -16.20
CA SER A 190 -10.54 -1.23 -16.21
C SER A 190 -10.96 -0.83 -17.62
N THR A 191 -12.06 -0.10 -17.68
CA THR A 191 -12.53 0.52 -18.92
C THR A 191 -12.25 2.02 -18.87
N GLY A 192 -11.50 2.52 -19.84
CA GLY A 192 -11.06 3.92 -19.86
C GLY A 192 -10.56 4.40 -21.21
N SER A 193 -10.13 5.65 -21.24
CA SER A 193 -9.60 6.28 -22.45
C SER A 193 -8.35 7.10 -22.16
N MET A 194 -7.40 7.03 -23.09
CA MET A 194 -6.21 7.88 -23.13
C MET A 194 -6.44 9.05 -24.06
N VAL A 195 -6.25 10.26 -23.56
CA VAL A 195 -6.35 11.49 -24.36
C VAL A 195 -5.08 12.32 -24.23
N SER A 196 -4.79 13.11 -25.26
CA SER A 196 -3.71 14.08 -25.25
C SER A 196 -4.04 15.24 -24.30
N ASP A 197 -3.09 15.66 -23.48
CA ASP A 197 -3.15 16.85 -22.63
C ASP A 197 -2.15 17.90 -23.18
N GLY A 198 -2.63 18.68 -24.14
CA GLY A 198 -1.77 19.55 -24.93
C GLY A 198 -0.74 18.75 -25.77
N ASN A 199 0.39 19.38 -26.08
CA ASN A 199 1.46 18.77 -26.89
C ASN A 199 2.44 17.92 -26.06
N LYS A 200 2.37 17.98 -24.76
CA LYS A 200 3.40 17.45 -23.85
C LYS A 200 2.86 16.45 -22.82
N GLY A 201 1.58 16.16 -22.86
CA GLY A 201 0.94 15.35 -21.83
C GLY A 201 -0.05 14.33 -22.33
N LEU A 202 -0.36 13.36 -21.47
CA LEU A 202 -1.37 12.34 -21.63
C LEU A 202 -2.22 12.28 -20.36
N VAL A 203 -3.52 12.03 -20.52
CA VAL A 203 -4.43 11.75 -19.41
C VAL A 203 -5.16 10.45 -19.69
N TYR A 204 -5.08 9.52 -18.77
CA TYR A 204 -5.89 8.32 -18.77
C TYR A 204 -6.97 8.45 -17.71
N THR A 205 -8.23 8.38 -18.12
CA THR A 205 -9.39 8.38 -17.23
C THR A 205 -10.11 7.04 -17.38
N ALA A 206 -10.36 6.37 -16.27
CA ALA A 206 -10.95 5.05 -16.30
C ALA A 206 -11.80 4.75 -15.04
N SER A 207 -12.50 3.64 -15.09
CA SER A 207 -13.12 3.00 -13.95
C SER A 207 -12.81 1.50 -13.92
N LEU A 208 -12.68 0.93 -12.73
CA LEU A 208 -12.58 -0.52 -12.56
C LEU A 208 -13.90 -1.20 -12.94
N ASP A 209 -13.81 -2.32 -13.64
CA ASP A 209 -14.98 -2.96 -14.24
C ASP A 209 -15.96 -3.55 -13.22
N ASN A 210 -15.47 -3.98 -12.04
CA ASN A 210 -16.30 -4.69 -11.08
C ASN A 210 -16.99 -3.81 -10.03
N ASN A 211 -16.46 -2.63 -9.72
CA ASN A 211 -17.01 -1.73 -8.71
C ASN A 211 -17.20 -0.29 -9.19
N GLY A 212 -16.79 0.02 -10.43
CA GLY A 212 -16.92 1.34 -11.02
C GLY A 212 -16.06 2.43 -10.36
N MET A 213 -15.08 2.05 -9.51
CA MET A 213 -14.16 3.01 -8.89
C MET A 213 -13.41 3.78 -9.97
N LYS A 214 -13.55 5.08 -9.97
CA LYS A 214 -12.91 5.96 -10.96
C LYS A 214 -11.49 6.27 -10.55
N TYR A 215 -10.60 6.37 -11.54
CA TYR A 215 -9.25 6.83 -11.33
C TYR A 215 -8.71 7.59 -12.53
N VAL A 216 -7.71 8.43 -12.28
CA VAL A 216 -7.04 9.22 -13.30
C VAL A 216 -5.53 9.06 -13.14
N VAL A 217 -4.85 8.84 -14.26
CA VAL A 217 -3.39 8.93 -14.37
C VAL A 217 -3.06 10.06 -15.34
N ARG A 218 -2.30 11.04 -14.89
CA ARG A 218 -1.88 12.17 -15.71
C ARG A 218 -0.35 12.15 -15.84
N ILE A 219 0.12 12.27 -17.07
CA ILE A 219 1.54 12.27 -17.42
C ILE A 219 1.84 13.57 -18.17
N GLN A 220 2.94 14.24 -17.81
CA GLN A 220 3.46 15.36 -18.55
C GLN A 220 4.97 15.25 -18.71
N ALA A 221 5.51 15.63 -19.86
CA ALA A 221 6.94 15.61 -20.15
C ALA A 221 7.47 17.02 -20.41
N GLU A 222 8.70 17.25 -19.97
CA GLU A 222 9.50 18.42 -20.32
C GLU A 222 10.84 17.98 -20.89
N THR A 223 11.33 18.69 -21.92
CA THR A 223 12.61 18.40 -22.55
C THR A 223 13.51 19.62 -22.52
N LYS A 224 14.79 19.37 -22.34
CA LYS A 224 15.84 20.35 -22.62
C LYS A 224 16.47 19.98 -23.97
N GLY A 225 16.35 20.87 -24.94
CA GLY A 225 16.73 20.54 -26.33
C GLY A 225 15.80 19.53 -26.97
N GLY A 226 16.08 19.22 -28.23
CA GLY A 226 15.34 18.24 -29.01
C GLY A 226 13.88 18.59 -29.30
N THR A 227 13.09 17.57 -29.60
CA THR A 227 11.65 17.69 -29.86
C THR A 227 10.83 16.71 -29.02
N LEU A 228 9.62 17.13 -28.67
CA LEU A 228 8.63 16.31 -27.99
C LEU A 228 7.33 16.32 -28.80
N SER A 229 6.79 15.16 -29.07
CA SER A 229 5.50 14.99 -29.74
C SER A 229 4.61 14.01 -28.99
N ASN A 230 3.30 14.19 -29.15
CA ASN A 230 2.26 13.35 -28.54
C ASN A 230 1.37 12.83 -29.67
N ALA A 231 1.38 11.53 -29.87
CA ALA A 231 0.55 10.84 -30.85
C ALA A 231 0.23 9.41 -30.35
N ASP A 232 -0.95 8.94 -30.70
CA ASP A 232 -1.39 7.55 -30.47
C ASP A 232 -1.24 7.09 -29.01
N GLY A 233 -1.49 8.00 -28.04
CA GLY A 233 -1.34 7.71 -26.62
C GLY A 233 0.10 7.52 -26.14
N LYS A 234 1.08 8.02 -26.89
CA LYS A 234 2.51 7.94 -26.56
C LYS A 234 3.17 9.33 -26.63
N LEU A 235 4.17 9.52 -25.78
CA LEU A 235 5.06 10.68 -25.83
C LEU A 235 6.38 10.25 -26.49
N THR A 236 6.74 10.91 -27.58
CA THR A 236 7.99 10.63 -28.31
C THR A 236 8.93 11.81 -28.19
N VAL A 237 10.13 11.55 -27.71
CA VAL A 237 11.22 12.52 -27.60
C VAL A 237 12.32 12.15 -28.55
N LYS A 238 12.87 13.17 -29.27
CA LYS A 238 14.01 13.01 -30.16
C LYS A 238 15.07 14.07 -29.89
N ASP A 239 16.32 13.62 -29.85
CA ASP A 239 17.54 14.42 -29.76
C ASP A 239 17.55 15.44 -28.60
N ALA A 240 16.92 15.07 -27.44
CA ALA A 240 16.96 15.92 -26.28
C ALA A 240 18.23 15.69 -25.42
N ASP A 241 18.65 16.71 -24.70
CA ASP A 241 19.73 16.63 -23.72
C ASP A 241 19.25 15.97 -22.44
N GLU A 242 18.00 16.29 -22.05
CA GLU A 242 17.35 15.84 -20.84
C GLU A 242 15.85 15.75 -21.04
N VAL A 243 15.23 14.78 -20.39
CA VAL A 243 13.77 14.63 -20.33
C VAL A 243 13.35 14.41 -18.89
N VAL A 244 12.28 15.10 -18.45
CA VAL A 244 11.63 14.89 -17.16
C VAL A 244 10.17 14.55 -17.42
N PHE A 245 9.73 13.39 -16.89
CA PHE A 245 8.32 13.03 -16.83
C PHE A 245 7.79 13.28 -15.42
N TYR A 246 6.63 13.92 -15.32
CA TYR A 246 5.85 14.09 -14.12
C TYR A 246 4.62 13.20 -14.23
N ILE A 247 4.29 12.47 -13.18
CA ILE A 247 3.17 11.52 -13.16
C ILE A 247 2.40 11.73 -11.88
N THR A 248 1.11 12.02 -12.00
CA THR A 248 0.17 12.12 -10.88
C THR A 248 -0.97 11.14 -11.08
N ALA A 249 -1.49 10.59 -9.99
CA ALA A 249 -2.64 9.69 -10.03
C ALA A 249 -3.47 9.81 -8.77
N ASP A 250 -4.78 9.56 -8.90
CA ASP A 250 -5.73 9.56 -7.79
C ASP A 250 -6.95 8.72 -8.16
N THR A 251 -7.74 8.34 -7.14
CA THR A 251 -9.02 7.65 -7.28
C THR A 251 -10.16 8.51 -6.75
N ASP A 252 -11.41 8.12 -6.98
CA ASP A 252 -12.57 8.77 -6.38
C ASP A 252 -12.85 8.33 -4.93
N TYR A 253 -11.97 7.52 -4.34
CA TYR A 253 -12.10 7.06 -2.97
C TYR A 253 -12.03 8.22 -1.98
N LYS A 254 -12.91 8.19 -1.01
CA LYS A 254 -12.91 9.08 0.15
C LYS A 254 -12.92 8.27 1.43
N ILE A 255 -11.92 8.50 2.29
CA ILE A 255 -11.94 7.91 3.63
C ILE A 255 -13.19 8.39 4.38
N ASN A 256 -13.93 7.45 4.99
CA ASN A 256 -15.17 7.74 5.70
C ASN A 256 -15.20 7.02 7.05
N PHE A 257 -15.30 7.79 8.12
CA PHE A 257 -15.34 7.28 9.50
C PHE A 257 -16.76 7.04 10.00
N ASP A 258 -17.77 7.50 9.25
CA ASP A 258 -19.18 7.34 9.58
C ASP A 258 -19.97 6.94 8.32
N PRO A 259 -19.73 5.70 7.81
CA PRO A 259 -20.33 5.28 6.55
C PRO A 259 -21.86 5.11 6.65
N ASP A 260 -22.56 5.56 5.62
CA ASP A 260 -23.98 5.24 5.44
C ASP A 260 -24.10 3.78 4.93
N PHE A 261 -24.58 2.91 5.79
CA PHE A 261 -24.75 1.48 5.50
C PHE A 261 -25.81 1.15 4.45
N LYS A 262 -26.53 2.13 3.96
CA LYS A 262 -27.52 1.98 2.88
C LYS A 262 -27.02 2.54 1.55
N ASP A 263 -25.94 3.33 1.58
CA ASP A 263 -25.35 3.91 0.38
C ASP A 263 -24.12 3.12 -0.06
N PRO A 264 -24.19 2.38 -1.18
CA PRO A 264 -23.01 1.68 -1.71
C PRO A 264 -21.89 2.62 -2.17
N LYS A 265 -22.16 3.92 -2.30
CA LYS A 265 -21.18 4.95 -2.69
C LYS A 265 -20.63 5.73 -1.50
N THR A 266 -20.84 5.27 -0.28
CA THR A 266 -20.45 5.96 0.96
C THR A 266 -18.94 6.27 1.06
N TYR A 267 -18.11 5.59 0.26
CA TYR A 267 -16.66 5.82 0.17
C TYR A 267 -16.22 6.55 -1.11
N ILE A 268 -17.16 7.16 -1.85
CA ILE A 268 -16.87 7.96 -3.05
C ILE A 268 -17.05 9.44 -2.72
N GLY A 269 -16.10 10.29 -3.13
CA GLY A 269 -16.22 11.72 -2.85
C GLY A 269 -15.02 12.57 -3.29
N VAL A 270 -13.98 11.98 -3.83
CA VAL A 270 -12.85 12.70 -4.45
C VAL A 270 -13.13 12.88 -5.95
N ASN A 271 -12.72 14.01 -6.51
CA ASN A 271 -12.68 14.22 -7.97
C ASN A 271 -11.23 14.02 -8.45
N PRO A 272 -10.86 12.82 -8.93
CA PRO A 272 -9.47 12.52 -9.30
C PRO A 272 -8.98 13.33 -10.51
N GLU A 273 -9.90 13.86 -11.33
CA GLU A 273 -9.54 14.69 -12.46
C GLU A 273 -9.03 16.07 -12.04
N GLU A 274 -9.68 16.67 -11.04
CA GLU A 274 -9.28 17.96 -10.48
C GLU A 274 -8.01 17.84 -9.64
N THR A 275 -7.94 16.85 -8.76
CA THR A 275 -6.77 16.66 -7.87
C THR A 275 -5.52 16.38 -8.67
N THR A 276 -5.55 15.44 -9.61
CA THR A 276 -4.38 15.13 -10.46
C THR A 276 -3.95 16.29 -11.32
N LYS A 277 -4.90 17.09 -11.84
CA LYS A 277 -4.60 18.30 -12.63
C LYS A 277 -3.93 19.37 -11.76
N GLN A 278 -4.41 19.59 -10.55
CA GLN A 278 -3.83 20.55 -9.63
C GLN A 278 -2.39 20.14 -9.24
N TRP A 279 -2.17 18.89 -8.89
CA TRP A 279 -0.83 18.38 -8.56
C TRP A 279 0.12 18.49 -9.74
N MET A 280 -0.34 18.14 -10.95
CA MET A 280 0.46 18.25 -12.16
C MET A 280 0.89 19.69 -12.46
N ASN A 281 -0.05 20.63 -12.42
CA ASN A 281 0.24 22.04 -12.65
C ASN A 281 1.27 22.58 -11.65
N ASN A 282 1.13 22.23 -10.36
CA ASN A 282 2.06 22.61 -9.31
C ASN A 282 3.45 21.99 -9.50
N ALA A 283 3.50 20.72 -9.91
CA ALA A 283 4.76 20.01 -10.14
C ALA A 283 5.55 20.60 -11.33
N VAL A 284 4.88 20.80 -12.46
CA VAL A 284 5.49 21.40 -13.64
C VAL A 284 5.99 22.83 -13.36
N ALA A 285 5.21 23.63 -12.65
CA ALA A 285 5.62 25.00 -12.29
C ALA A 285 6.87 25.03 -11.39
N GLN A 286 7.08 24.02 -10.54
CA GLN A 286 8.27 23.92 -9.67
C GLN A 286 9.49 23.40 -10.44
N GLY A 287 9.29 22.46 -11.36
CA GLY A 287 10.35 21.79 -12.10
C GLY A 287 11.19 20.82 -11.26
N TYR A 288 12.05 20.05 -11.92
CA TYR A 288 12.78 18.93 -11.34
C TYR A 288 13.57 19.30 -10.06
N THR A 289 14.36 20.37 -10.11
CA THR A 289 15.28 20.72 -9.01
C THR A 289 14.54 21.11 -7.73
N ALA A 290 13.48 21.92 -7.86
CA ALA A 290 12.70 22.33 -6.70
C ALA A 290 11.92 21.14 -6.10
N LEU A 291 11.33 20.29 -6.94
CA LEU A 291 10.65 19.07 -6.52
C LEU A 291 11.58 18.09 -5.81
N PHE A 292 12.80 17.90 -6.32
CA PHE A 292 13.77 17.02 -5.67
C PHE A 292 14.18 17.58 -4.30
N ASN A 293 14.45 18.89 -4.19
CA ASN A 293 14.79 19.51 -2.92
C ASN A 293 13.64 19.41 -1.91
N GLN A 294 12.41 19.61 -2.35
CA GLN A 294 11.22 19.48 -1.50
C GLN A 294 11.04 18.03 -1.02
N HIS A 295 11.16 17.06 -1.93
CA HIS A 295 11.11 15.64 -1.64
C HIS A 295 12.21 15.24 -0.63
N TYR A 296 13.44 15.62 -0.90
CA TYR A 296 14.58 15.30 -0.05
C TYR A 296 14.42 15.87 1.36
N ASN A 297 14.04 17.13 1.49
CA ASN A 297 13.89 17.79 2.79
C ASN A 297 12.78 17.16 3.62
N ASP A 298 11.63 16.84 3.01
CA ASP A 298 10.54 16.14 3.69
C ASP A 298 10.99 14.76 4.18
N TYR A 299 11.52 13.95 3.27
CA TYR A 299 11.96 12.60 3.57
C TYR A 299 13.10 12.56 4.61
N ALA A 300 14.12 13.38 4.43
CA ALA A 300 15.29 13.44 5.32
C ALA A 300 14.92 13.87 6.74
N THR A 301 13.86 14.68 6.90
CA THR A 301 13.33 15.06 8.23
C THR A 301 12.89 13.85 9.04
N LEU A 302 12.36 12.81 8.40
CA LEU A 302 12.00 11.55 9.05
C LEU A 302 13.17 10.57 9.11
N PHE A 303 13.82 10.34 7.98
CA PHE A 303 14.83 9.29 7.85
C PHE A 303 16.06 9.53 8.72
N ASN A 304 16.52 10.77 8.80
CA ASN A 304 17.75 11.14 9.53
C ASN A 304 17.58 11.21 11.06
N ARG A 305 16.37 11.01 11.60
CA ARG A 305 16.14 11.02 13.06
C ARG A 305 16.85 9.89 13.80
N VAL A 306 17.08 8.76 13.11
CA VAL A 306 17.70 7.57 13.71
C VAL A 306 18.71 6.97 12.73
N ARG A 307 19.90 6.68 13.26
CA ARG A 307 20.96 5.93 12.57
C ARG A 307 21.46 4.81 13.46
N LEU A 308 21.47 3.59 12.93
CA LEU A 308 22.12 2.46 13.57
C LEU A 308 23.57 2.37 13.10
N ASN A 309 24.49 2.23 14.03
CA ASN A 309 25.91 1.99 13.74
C ASN A 309 26.42 0.86 14.64
N LEU A 310 26.62 -0.31 14.09
CA LEU A 310 27.02 -1.52 14.79
C LEU A 310 28.56 -1.67 14.86
N ASN A 311 29.27 -1.17 13.86
CA ASN A 311 30.74 -1.20 13.86
C ASN A 311 31.36 -0.07 13.04
N PRO A 312 31.75 1.04 13.68
CA PRO A 312 32.31 2.20 13.00
C PRO A 312 33.71 1.95 12.34
N ALA A 313 34.39 0.89 12.72
CA ALA A 313 35.74 0.58 12.20
C ALA A 313 35.71 -0.15 10.85
N VAL A 314 34.60 -0.80 10.51
CA VAL A 314 34.43 -1.54 9.25
C VAL A 314 33.56 -0.72 8.29
N LYS A 315 34.14 0.32 7.71
CA LYS A 315 33.51 1.00 6.57
C LYS A 315 33.52 0.05 5.37
N GLY A 316 32.32 -0.23 4.87
CA GLY A 316 32.05 -1.32 3.95
C GLY A 316 32.92 -1.35 2.69
N VAL A 317 33.38 -2.50 2.37
CA VAL A 317 33.83 -2.84 1.03
C VAL A 317 32.75 -2.43 0.03
N ASN A 318 33.10 -1.79 -1.06
CA ASN A 318 32.16 -1.36 -2.11
C ASN A 318 31.65 -2.56 -2.92
N LEU A 319 30.84 -3.40 -2.26
CA LEU A 319 30.22 -4.59 -2.87
C LEU A 319 28.72 -4.35 -3.11
N PRO A 320 28.18 -4.84 -4.23
CA PRO A 320 26.73 -4.85 -4.44
C PRO A 320 26.00 -5.59 -3.31
N THR A 321 24.81 -5.13 -2.95
CA THR A 321 23.99 -5.74 -1.88
C THR A 321 23.73 -7.23 -2.13
N SER A 322 23.53 -7.63 -3.39
CA SER A 322 23.36 -9.05 -3.77
C SER A 322 24.59 -9.90 -3.44
N GLN A 323 25.79 -9.34 -3.57
CA GLN A 323 27.02 -10.05 -3.21
C GLN A 323 27.21 -10.11 -1.69
N ARG A 324 26.87 -9.02 -0.96
CA ARG A 324 26.86 -9.00 0.51
C ARG A 324 25.93 -10.07 1.07
N LEU A 325 24.69 -10.17 0.55
CA LEU A 325 23.72 -11.19 0.94
C LEU A 325 24.23 -12.62 0.69
N LYS A 326 24.90 -12.87 -0.45
CA LYS A 326 25.52 -14.17 -0.74
C LYS A 326 26.62 -14.53 0.26
N ASN A 327 27.46 -13.56 0.63
CA ASN A 327 28.52 -13.74 1.60
C ASN A 327 27.98 -13.96 3.02
N TYR A 328 26.95 -13.20 3.41
CA TYR A 328 26.30 -13.33 4.70
C TYR A 328 25.63 -14.70 4.90
N ARG A 329 24.97 -15.22 3.86
CA ARG A 329 24.39 -16.58 3.86
C ARG A 329 25.45 -17.68 4.01
N LYS A 330 26.71 -17.42 3.70
CA LYS A 330 27.85 -18.31 3.91
C LYS A 330 28.50 -18.15 5.29
N GLY A 331 27.88 -17.38 6.18
CA GLY A 331 28.36 -17.15 7.55
C GLY A 331 29.43 -16.07 7.69
N GLN A 332 29.61 -15.20 6.68
CA GLN A 332 30.51 -14.05 6.80
C GLN A 332 29.79 -12.89 7.45
N PRO A 333 30.19 -12.39 8.65
CA PRO A 333 29.56 -11.26 9.28
C PRO A 333 29.66 -9.99 8.41
N ASP A 334 28.56 -9.24 8.33
CA ASP A 334 28.52 -7.98 7.60
C ASP A 334 27.63 -6.98 8.36
N TYR A 335 28.20 -6.27 9.31
CA TYR A 335 27.46 -5.29 10.13
C TYR A 335 26.88 -4.13 9.30
N TYR A 336 27.51 -3.78 8.18
CA TYR A 336 26.93 -2.79 7.27
C TYR A 336 25.65 -3.30 6.60
N LEU A 337 25.57 -4.58 6.26
CA LEU A 337 24.34 -5.19 5.72
C LEU A 337 23.22 -5.21 6.77
N GLU A 338 23.54 -5.44 8.04
CA GLU A 338 22.59 -5.41 9.15
C GLU A 338 22.06 -3.99 9.40
N GLU A 339 22.96 -2.98 9.40
CA GLU A 339 22.59 -1.55 9.45
C GLU A 339 21.70 -1.16 8.26
N LEU A 340 22.08 -1.60 7.05
CA LEU A 340 21.33 -1.35 5.83
C LEU A 340 19.92 -1.97 5.90
N TYR A 341 19.80 -3.19 6.42
CA TYR A 341 18.52 -3.88 6.59
C TYR A 341 17.59 -3.14 7.56
N TYR A 342 18.13 -2.69 8.68
CA TYR A 342 17.39 -1.86 9.64
C TYR A 342 16.91 -0.55 8.99
N GLN A 343 17.77 0.17 8.31
CA GLN A 343 17.40 1.43 7.64
C GLN A 343 16.45 1.20 6.46
N PHE A 344 16.56 0.06 5.77
CA PHE A 344 15.64 -0.30 4.70
C PHE A 344 14.22 -0.55 5.22
N GLY A 345 14.07 -1.18 6.39
CA GLY A 345 12.76 -1.32 7.06
C GLY A 345 12.12 0.04 7.36
N ARG A 346 12.89 1.00 7.90
CA ARG A 346 12.41 2.37 8.12
C ARG A 346 12.04 3.08 6.82
N TYR A 347 12.87 2.92 5.78
CA TYR A 347 12.60 3.45 4.45
C TYR A 347 11.27 2.92 3.89
N LEU A 348 11.03 1.61 3.94
CA LEU A 348 9.79 1.00 3.43
C LEU A 348 8.56 1.55 4.15
N LEU A 349 8.63 1.77 5.45
CA LEU A 349 7.52 2.36 6.21
C LEU A 349 7.25 3.81 5.81
N ILE A 350 8.29 4.65 5.70
CA ILE A 350 8.14 6.04 5.24
C ILE A 350 7.58 6.09 3.82
N ALA A 351 8.03 5.20 2.93
CA ALA A 351 7.61 5.16 1.53
C ALA A 351 6.17 4.62 1.34
N SER A 352 5.64 3.86 2.30
CA SER A 352 4.33 3.21 2.18
C SER A 352 3.26 3.71 3.16
N SER A 353 3.61 4.55 4.13
CA SER A 353 2.67 5.01 5.17
C SER A 353 2.94 6.46 5.59
N ARG A 354 2.14 7.37 5.08
CA ARG A 354 2.22 8.81 5.37
C ARG A 354 0.83 9.36 5.72
N PRO A 355 0.73 10.39 6.58
CA PRO A 355 -0.54 10.99 6.99
C PRO A 355 -1.45 11.36 5.81
N GLY A 356 -2.76 11.24 6.02
CA GLY A 356 -3.77 11.56 5.00
C GLY A 356 -4.07 10.43 4.01
N ASN A 357 -3.50 9.24 4.22
CA ASN A 357 -3.71 8.05 3.38
C ASN A 357 -4.01 6.82 4.22
N MET A 358 -4.32 5.70 3.54
CA MET A 358 -4.48 4.39 4.16
C MET A 358 -3.12 3.80 4.57
N PRO A 359 -3.06 2.85 5.51
CA PRO A 359 -1.82 2.26 6.00
C PRO A 359 -1.14 1.37 4.95
N ALA A 360 0.07 0.90 5.27
CA ALA A 360 0.74 -0.16 4.51
C ALA A 360 -0.07 -1.45 4.56
N ASN A 361 -0.41 -2.03 3.40
CA ASN A 361 -1.06 -3.32 3.28
C ASN A 361 -0.04 -4.48 3.37
N LEU A 362 -0.43 -5.73 3.06
CA LEU A 362 0.45 -6.90 3.07
C LEU A 362 1.72 -6.74 2.22
N GLN A 363 1.67 -5.91 1.18
CA GLN A 363 2.81 -5.60 0.30
C GLN A 363 3.27 -4.13 0.40
N GLY A 364 2.90 -3.44 1.47
CA GLY A 364 3.19 -2.01 1.64
C GLY A 364 2.31 -1.15 0.73
N ILE A 365 2.77 -0.90 -0.49
CA ILE A 365 2.07 -0.19 -1.55
C ILE A 365 2.43 -0.75 -2.93
N TRP A 366 3.35 -1.72 -2.98
CA TRP A 366 3.92 -2.21 -4.23
C TRP A 366 3.26 -3.50 -4.67
N HIS A 367 2.63 -3.45 -5.84
CA HIS A 367 1.94 -4.60 -6.43
C HIS A 367 1.95 -4.49 -7.95
N ASN A 368 2.21 -5.60 -8.65
CA ASN A 368 2.34 -5.62 -10.11
C ASN A 368 1.23 -6.41 -10.83
N ASN A 369 0.17 -6.78 -10.11
CA ASN A 369 -0.87 -7.62 -10.69
C ASN A 369 -2.27 -7.08 -10.40
N VAL A 370 -3.27 -7.62 -11.06
CA VAL A 370 -4.69 -7.27 -10.83
C VAL A 370 -5.22 -7.86 -9.54
N ASP A 371 -4.61 -8.94 -9.09
CA ASP A 371 -4.93 -9.65 -7.86
C ASP A 371 -3.65 -10.28 -7.30
N GLY A 372 -3.53 -10.40 -6.00
CA GLY A 372 -2.33 -10.87 -5.34
C GLY A 372 -2.58 -11.85 -4.21
N PRO A 373 -1.52 -12.44 -3.65
CA PRO A 373 -1.63 -13.30 -2.49
C PRO A 373 -2.42 -12.61 -1.38
N TRP A 374 -3.39 -13.32 -0.83
CA TRP A 374 -4.29 -12.80 0.22
C TRP A 374 -4.91 -11.45 -0.13
N ARG A 375 -5.30 -11.25 -1.39
CA ARG A 375 -5.94 -10.02 -1.91
C ARG A 375 -5.14 -8.74 -1.64
N VAL A 376 -3.87 -8.87 -1.21
CA VAL A 376 -3.03 -7.75 -0.77
C VAL A 376 -3.76 -6.87 0.24
N ASP A 377 -4.50 -7.49 1.14
CA ASP A 377 -5.39 -6.84 2.09
C ASP A 377 -4.69 -6.36 3.38
N TYR A 378 -5.46 -6.02 4.40
CA TYR A 378 -4.99 -5.75 5.77
C TYR A 378 -5.29 -6.97 6.64
N HIS A 379 -4.27 -7.77 6.96
CA HIS A 379 -4.42 -8.88 7.90
C HIS A 379 -4.27 -8.39 9.34
N ASN A 380 -5.38 -8.48 10.09
CA ASN A 380 -5.49 -7.94 11.45
C ASN A 380 -5.04 -8.94 12.54
N ASN A 381 -4.51 -10.10 12.17
CA ASN A 381 -4.10 -11.13 13.12
C ASN A 381 -2.60 -11.09 13.47
N ILE A 382 -1.78 -10.36 12.71
CA ILE A 382 -0.36 -10.14 12.98
C ILE A 382 0.29 -9.16 11.99
N ASN A 383 -0.07 -9.26 10.68
CA ASN A 383 0.70 -8.62 9.61
C ASN A 383 0.67 -7.10 9.70
N ILE A 384 -0.52 -6.50 9.83
CA ILE A 384 -0.61 -5.04 9.95
C ILE A 384 0.05 -4.55 11.23
N GLN A 385 -0.09 -5.28 12.34
CA GLN A 385 0.57 -4.93 13.60
C GLN A 385 2.10 -4.94 13.44
N MET A 386 2.66 -6.00 12.84
CA MET A 386 4.11 -6.10 12.62
C MET A 386 4.66 -4.99 11.74
N ASN A 387 3.91 -4.54 10.73
CA ASN A 387 4.33 -3.43 9.88
C ASN A 387 4.58 -2.16 10.71
N TYR A 388 3.88 -1.96 11.81
CA TYR A 388 3.93 -0.74 12.62
C TYR A 388 4.69 -0.87 13.94
N TRP A 389 5.06 -2.07 14.38
CA TRP A 389 5.84 -2.23 15.62
C TRP A 389 7.12 -1.40 15.70
N PRO A 390 7.90 -1.24 14.60
CA PRO A 390 9.10 -0.41 14.68
C PRO A 390 8.81 1.10 14.59
N ALA A 391 7.61 1.53 14.25
CA ALA A 391 7.34 2.93 13.90
C ALA A 391 7.69 3.90 15.04
N CYS A 392 7.04 3.75 16.19
CA CYS A 392 7.27 4.65 17.33
C CYS A 392 8.68 4.50 17.90
N SER A 393 9.16 3.26 18.08
CA SER A 393 10.49 2.98 18.64
C SER A 393 11.65 3.46 17.76
N THR A 394 11.40 3.68 16.46
CA THR A 394 12.39 4.23 15.51
C THR A 394 12.12 5.68 15.11
N ASN A 395 11.33 6.40 15.92
CA ASN A 395 11.01 7.82 15.75
C ASN A 395 10.32 8.15 14.41
N LEU A 396 9.31 7.32 14.04
CA LEU A 396 8.46 7.48 12.86
C LEU A 396 6.97 7.55 13.26
N ASN A 397 6.67 8.29 14.32
CA ASN A 397 5.32 8.38 14.88
C ASN A 397 4.28 8.81 13.84
N GLU A 398 4.64 9.73 12.94
CA GLU A 398 3.74 10.21 11.89
C GLU A 398 3.30 9.09 10.94
N CYS A 399 4.15 8.08 10.75
CA CYS A 399 3.81 6.92 9.91
C CYS A 399 2.75 6.00 10.54
N VAL A 400 2.42 6.18 11.84
CA VAL A 400 1.35 5.43 12.50
C VAL A 400 -0.04 6.03 12.22
N LEU A 401 -0.12 7.32 11.91
CA LEU A 401 -1.41 8.01 11.71
C LEU A 401 -2.31 7.34 10.67
N PRO A 402 -1.80 6.84 9.52
CA PRO A 402 -2.63 6.07 8.59
C PRO A 402 -3.24 4.79 9.20
N LEU A 403 -2.51 4.10 10.08
CA LEU A 403 -3.06 2.95 10.81
C LEU A 403 -4.18 3.38 11.75
N ILE A 404 -4.02 4.50 12.45
CA ILE A 404 -5.06 5.03 13.33
C ILE A 404 -6.30 5.43 12.53
N ASP A 405 -6.14 6.07 11.38
CA ASP A 405 -7.26 6.40 10.50
C ASP A 405 -7.94 5.14 9.95
N PHE A 406 -7.18 4.10 9.59
CA PHE A 406 -7.75 2.79 9.25
C PHE A 406 -8.57 2.21 10.40
N ILE A 407 -8.05 2.20 11.64
CA ILE A 407 -8.79 1.75 12.82
C ILE A 407 -10.10 2.55 12.97
N ARG A 408 -10.07 3.84 12.76
CA ARG A 408 -11.28 4.68 12.81
C ARG A 408 -12.34 4.24 11.79
N THR A 409 -11.92 3.82 10.59
CA THR A 409 -12.88 3.31 9.58
C THR A 409 -13.52 1.99 9.99
N LEU A 410 -12.89 1.21 10.88
CA LEU A 410 -13.42 -0.06 11.35
C LEU A 410 -14.44 0.07 12.50
N VAL A 411 -14.52 1.21 13.18
CA VAL A 411 -15.34 1.34 14.41
C VAL A 411 -16.82 1.12 14.12
N LYS A 412 -17.42 1.88 13.23
CA LYS A 412 -18.87 1.78 12.95
C LYS A 412 -19.29 0.42 12.38
N PRO A 413 -18.59 -0.13 11.37
CA PRO A 413 -18.86 -1.50 10.94
C PRO A 413 -18.58 -2.54 12.04
N GLY A 414 -17.54 -2.34 12.83
CA GLY A 414 -17.14 -3.23 13.92
C GLY A 414 -18.13 -3.27 15.08
N GLU A 415 -18.86 -2.18 15.35
CA GLU A 415 -19.98 -2.15 16.30
C GLU A 415 -21.09 -3.12 15.85
N LYS A 416 -21.40 -3.17 14.55
CA LYS A 416 -22.36 -4.13 14.00
C LYS A 416 -21.86 -5.58 14.10
N THR A 417 -20.61 -5.80 13.83
CA THR A 417 -19.96 -7.12 13.96
C THR A 417 -19.96 -7.59 15.41
N ALA A 418 -19.60 -6.71 16.36
CA ALA A 418 -19.63 -7.00 17.78
C ALA A 418 -21.04 -7.40 18.25
N GLN A 419 -22.05 -6.63 17.88
CA GLN A 419 -23.43 -6.91 18.24
C GLN A 419 -23.94 -8.22 17.61
N ALA A 420 -23.70 -8.45 16.33
CA ALA A 420 -24.26 -9.56 15.58
C ALA A 420 -23.70 -10.92 16.01
N TYR A 421 -22.40 -11.00 16.25
CA TYR A 421 -21.73 -12.27 16.57
C TYR A 421 -21.52 -12.49 18.07
N PHE A 422 -21.42 -11.41 18.85
CA PHE A 422 -21.03 -11.52 20.25
C PHE A 422 -22.04 -10.90 21.22
N GLY A 423 -23.05 -10.17 20.74
CA GLY A 423 -23.99 -9.46 21.60
C GLY A 423 -23.33 -8.38 22.47
N ALA A 424 -22.13 -7.98 22.06
CA ALA A 424 -21.26 -7.07 22.82
C ALA A 424 -21.43 -5.62 22.36
N ARG A 425 -21.21 -4.69 23.30
CA ARG A 425 -21.01 -3.27 23.01
C ARG A 425 -19.66 -3.06 22.32
N GLY A 426 -19.38 -1.80 21.97
CA GLY A 426 -18.12 -1.42 21.36
C GLY A 426 -17.88 -2.05 20.00
N TRP A 427 -16.63 -2.17 19.59
CA TRP A 427 -16.27 -2.64 18.26
C TRP A 427 -15.20 -3.72 18.25
N THR A 428 -15.28 -4.58 17.25
CA THR A 428 -14.23 -5.53 16.89
C THR A 428 -14.10 -5.68 15.38
N ALA A 429 -13.08 -6.42 14.93
CA ALA A 429 -12.86 -6.78 13.55
C ALA A 429 -12.40 -8.23 13.47
N SER A 430 -12.57 -8.85 12.31
CA SER A 430 -12.03 -10.16 12.00
C SER A 430 -10.64 -10.06 11.34
N ILE A 431 -10.11 -11.18 10.85
CA ILE A 431 -8.74 -11.28 10.33
C ILE A 431 -8.50 -10.35 9.15
N SER A 432 -9.41 -10.35 8.18
CA SER A 432 -9.23 -9.58 6.95
C SER A 432 -9.89 -8.22 7.02
N GLY A 433 -9.20 -7.20 6.57
CA GLY A 433 -9.69 -5.84 6.45
C GLY A 433 -9.36 -5.24 5.08
N ASN A 434 -10.06 -4.17 4.72
CA ASN A 434 -9.84 -3.43 3.48
C ASN A 434 -10.14 -1.94 3.68
N ILE A 435 -9.99 -1.13 2.63
CA ILE A 435 -10.20 0.33 2.73
C ILE A 435 -11.67 0.74 2.94
N PHE A 436 -12.60 -0.20 2.81
CA PHE A 436 -14.03 0.05 2.92
C PHE A 436 -14.62 -0.33 4.29
N GLY A 437 -13.81 -0.47 5.34
CA GLY A 437 -14.27 -0.74 6.70
C GLY A 437 -14.80 -2.16 6.93
N PHE A 438 -14.25 -3.16 6.25
CA PHE A 438 -14.67 -4.56 6.43
C PHE A 438 -14.21 -5.11 7.78
N THR A 439 -15.15 -5.67 8.57
CA THR A 439 -14.89 -6.19 9.91
C THR A 439 -15.46 -7.58 10.17
N THR A 440 -16.30 -8.07 9.25
CA THR A 440 -17.03 -9.33 9.35
C THR A 440 -16.10 -10.54 9.14
N PRO A 441 -16.33 -11.70 9.79
CA PRO A 441 -15.69 -12.95 9.39
C PRO A 441 -16.03 -13.30 7.93
N LEU A 442 -15.13 -13.99 7.23
CA LEU A 442 -15.36 -14.48 5.88
C LEU A 442 -16.24 -15.75 5.87
N GLU A 443 -16.59 -16.25 4.69
CA GLU A 443 -17.43 -17.46 4.53
C GLU A 443 -16.78 -18.75 5.00
N SER A 444 -15.48 -18.75 5.28
CA SER A 444 -14.73 -19.95 5.64
C SER A 444 -15.23 -20.60 6.92
N GLN A 445 -15.31 -21.93 6.90
CA GLN A 445 -15.56 -22.75 8.07
C GLN A 445 -14.28 -23.14 8.81
N ASP A 446 -13.11 -22.76 8.31
CA ASP A 446 -11.83 -22.92 9.02
C ASP A 446 -11.66 -21.83 10.04
N MET A 447 -12.08 -22.13 11.28
CA MET A 447 -12.02 -21.19 12.40
C MET A 447 -10.60 -20.92 12.90
N SER A 448 -9.62 -21.75 12.50
CA SER A 448 -8.22 -21.56 12.92
C SER A 448 -7.61 -20.26 12.43
N TRP A 449 -8.09 -19.76 11.29
CA TRP A 449 -7.66 -18.46 10.75
C TRP A 449 -8.79 -17.43 10.67
N ASN A 450 -10.04 -17.83 10.52
CA ASN A 450 -11.15 -16.89 10.28
C ASN A 450 -11.71 -16.28 11.58
N PHE A 451 -11.71 -17.04 12.68
CA PHE A 451 -12.27 -16.61 13.97
C PHE A 451 -11.22 -15.91 14.82
N ASN A 452 -11.20 -14.59 14.80
CA ASN A 452 -10.28 -13.77 15.59
C ASN A 452 -10.99 -12.56 16.20
N PRO A 453 -11.80 -12.76 17.24
CA PRO A 453 -12.57 -11.68 17.86
C PRO A 453 -11.71 -10.62 18.54
N MET A 454 -10.46 -10.93 18.87
CA MET A 454 -9.53 -10.00 19.51
C MET A 454 -8.71 -9.15 18.55
N ALA A 455 -8.97 -9.22 17.23
CA ALA A 455 -8.28 -8.38 16.26
C ALA A 455 -8.50 -6.87 16.49
N GLY A 456 -9.74 -6.47 16.78
CA GLY A 456 -10.06 -5.08 17.13
C GLY A 456 -9.33 -4.60 18.40
N PRO A 457 -9.43 -5.29 19.53
CA PRO A 457 -8.66 -4.97 20.74
C PRO A 457 -7.14 -4.91 20.53
N TRP A 458 -6.58 -5.81 19.72
CA TRP A 458 -5.15 -5.77 19.39
C TRP A 458 -4.79 -4.53 18.54
N LEU A 459 -5.58 -4.19 17.55
CA LEU A 459 -5.39 -2.95 16.79
C LEU A 459 -5.45 -1.71 17.70
N ALA A 460 -6.36 -1.68 18.67
CA ALA A 460 -6.51 -0.56 19.59
C ALA A 460 -5.26 -0.33 20.48
N THR A 461 -4.42 -1.34 20.71
CA THR A 461 -3.17 -1.17 21.45
C THR A 461 -2.19 -0.21 20.80
N HIS A 462 -2.20 -0.11 19.44
CA HIS A 462 -1.34 0.82 18.69
C HIS A 462 -1.71 2.29 18.92
N ILE A 463 -2.97 2.57 19.28
CA ILE A 463 -3.42 3.92 19.63
C ILE A 463 -2.79 4.35 20.95
N TRP A 464 -2.75 3.43 21.93
CA TRP A 464 -2.09 3.67 23.21
C TRP A 464 -0.58 3.81 23.03
N GLU A 465 0.04 2.94 22.25
CA GLU A 465 1.47 3.01 21.91
C GLU A 465 1.84 4.37 21.30
N TYR A 466 1.05 4.85 20.33
CA TYR A 466 1.26 6.18 19.75
C TYR A 466 1.24 7.27 20.82
N TYR A 467 0.24 7.27 21.72
CA TYR A 467 0.18 8.23 22.83
C TYR A 467 1.37 8.05 23.78
N ASP A 468 1.75 6.84 24.08
CA ASP A 468 2.83 6.54 25.03
C ASP A 468 4.18 7.07 24.57
N TYR A 469 4.44 7.03 23.27
CA TYR A 469 5.65 7.60 22.67
C TYR A 469 5.57 9.12 22.43
N THR A 470 4.41 9.65 22.04
CA THR A 470 4.28 11.06 21.66
C THR A 470 3.89 11.96 22.83
N ARG A 471 3.19 11.42 23.83
CA ARG A 471 2.53 12.18 24.89
C ARG A 471 1.56 13.24 24.37
N ASP A 472 1.03 13.06 23.17
CA ASP A 472 0.05 13.94 22.56
C ASP A 472 -1.31 13.80 23.24
N LEU A 473 -1.50 14.59 24.30
CA LEU A 473 -2.75 14.59 25.08
C LEU A 473 -3.94 15.12 24.27
N LYS A 474 -3.70 15.97 23.28
CA LYS A 474 -4.76 16.44 22.37
C LYS A 474 -5.28 15.29 21.53
N PHE A 475 -4.39 14.55 20.88
CA PHE A 475 -4.74 13.34 20.12
C PHE A 475 -5.52 12.35 21.01
N LEU A 476 -5.02 12.07 22.21
CA LEU A 476 -5.68 11.13 23.11
C LEU A 476 -7.10 11.56 23.45
N LYS A 477 -7.33 12.85 23.75
CA LYS A 477 -8.65 13.37 24.11
C LYS A 477 -9.63 13.44 22.93
N GLU A 478 -9.14 13.85 21.74
CA GLU A 478 -10.00 14.12 20.59
C GLU A 478 -10.27 12.87 19.74
N THR A 479 -9.38 11.88 19.80
CA THR A 479 -9.42 10.68 18.93
C THR A 479 -9.17 9.38 19.69
N GLY A 480 -8.04 9.27 20.38
CA GLY A 480 -7.55 8.00 20.89
C GLY A 480 -8.42 7.38 21.98
N TYR A 481 -8.89 8.18 22.93
CA TYR A 481 -9.61 7.67 24.09
C TYR A 481 -10.90 6.91 23.73
N GLU A 482 -11.74 7.48 22.86
CA GLU A 482 -13.00 6.84 22.48
C GLU A 482 -12.77 5.55 21.68
N LEU A 483 -11.74 5.50 20.85
CA LEU A 483 -11.39 4.30 20.09
C LEU A 483 -10.96 3.16 21.03
N ILE A 484 -10.11 3.46 22.00
CA ILE A 484 -9.62 2.48 23.00
C ILE A 484 -10.77 2.05 23.91
N LYS A 485 -11.54 3.02 24.45
CA LYS A 485 -12.67 2.77 25.33
C LYS A 485 -13.70 1.84 24.67
N SER A 486 -14.11 2.16 23.45
CA SER A 486 -15.11 1.36 22.73
C SER A 486 -14.60 -0.06 22.43
N SER A 487 -13.30 -0.23 22.14
CA SER A 487 -12.69 -1.55 22.01
C SER A 487 -12.63 -2.30 23.36
N ALA A 488 -12.38 -1.58 24.45
CA ALA A 488 -12.40 -2.17 25.80
C ALA A 488 -13.83 -2.58 26.21
N ASP A 489 -14.85 -1.80 25.86
CA ASP A 489 -16.26 -2.19 26.09
C ASP A 489 -16.59 -3.52 25.41
N PHE A 490 -16.09 -3.75 24.17
CA PHE A 490 -16.22 -5.03 23.50
C PHE A 490 -15.51 -6.15 24.29
N ALA A 491 -14.29 -5.94 24.71
CA ALA A 491 -13.53 -6.97 25.44
C ALA A 491 -14.21 -7.34 26.77
N VAL A 492 -14.74 -6.35 27.51
CA VAL A 492 -15.46 -6.58 28.76
C VAL A 492 -16.72 -7.44 28.55
N ASP A 493 -17.49 -7.18 27.51
CA ASP A 493 -18.71 -7.93 27.23
C ASP A 493 -18.43 -9.31 26.63
N TYR A 494 -17.36 -9.45 25.85
CA TYR A 494 -16.99 -10.70 25.18
C TYR A 494 -16.27 -11.68 26.09
N LEU A 495 -15.38 -11.22 26.97
CA LEU A 495 -14.59 -12.09 27.83
C LEU A 495 -15.49 -12.85 28.82
N TRP A 496 -15.29 -14.14 28.88
CA TRP A 496 -16.04 -15.00 29.75
C TRP A 496 -15.38 -15.09 31.14
N HIS A 497 -16.14 -14.79 32.18
CA HIS A 497 -15.71 -14.91 33.56
C HIS A 497 -15.91 -16.35 34.06
N LYS A 498 -14.82 -17.05 34.30
CA LYS A 498 -14.84 -18.43 34.82
C LYS A 498 -15.17 -18.47 36.29
N PRO A 499 -15.64 -19.65 36.80
CA PRO A 499 -15.92 -19.83 38.23
C PRO A 499 -14.69 -19.63 39.15
N ASP A 500 -13.49 -19.79 38.63
CA ASP A 500 -12.23 -19.57 39.36
C ASP A 500 -11.81 -18.10 39.47
N GLY A 501 -12.61 -17.18 38.92
CA GLY A 501 -12.34 -15.74 38.91
C GLY A 501 -11.47 -15.25 37.76
N THR A 502 -11.04 -16.13 36.86
CA THR A 502 -10.26 -15.73 35.65
C THR A 502 -11.17 -15.37 34.48
N TYR A 503 -10.65 -14.54 33.60
CA TYR A 503 -11.30 -14.25 32.32
C TYR A 503 -10.65 -15.03 31.19
N THR A 504 -11.44 -15.43 30.19
CA THR A 504 -10.98 -16.09 28.97
C THR A 504 -11.77 -15.59 27.76
N ALA A 505 -11.14 -15.60 26.59
CA ALA A 505 -11.78 -15.32 25.31
C ALA A 505 -12.36 -16.59 24.70
#